data_1e17860e5866125d20c060fc2b5d205a
#
_entry.id   1e17860e5866125d20c060fc2b5d205a
#
_cell.length_a   1.000
_cell.length_b   1.000
_cell.length_c   1.000
_cell.angle_alpha   90.00
_cell.angle_beta   90.00
_cell.angle_gamma   90.00
#
_symmetry.space_group_name_H-M   'P 1'
#
loop_
_entity.id
_entity.type
_entity.pdbx_description
1 polymer ?
#
loop_
_entity_poly.entity_id
_entity_poly.type
_entity_poly.pdbx_seq_one_letter_code
_entity_poly.pdbx_strand_id
1 'polypeptide(L)'
;MNEFTLKRFVLDFLESEFKKTHRILQAVRENGDNDLQVELTNGKHIAIYVINRAIRVPEINELLERNTHRHLYTLFILDGRMAPGDGSLVEPPAWMVTLHTLAHHRLYAYWLDGREVTIRPVHLGWRWGVHQRGVAYGTRVDVNNLRAEMMVF
;
A
#
# COMPACT_ATOMS: atom_id res chain seq x y z
N MET A 1 20.88 -0.52 -4.34
CA MET A 1 20.22 -0.09 -3.10
C MET A 1 19.56 -1.32 -2.47
N ASN A 2 19.88 -1.64 -1.22
CA ASN A 2 19.26 -2.78 -0.55
C ASN A 2 17.82 -2.45 -0.09
N GLU A 3 17.07 -3.46 0.33
CA GLU A 3 15.66 -3.32 0.72
C GLU A 3 15.45 -2.32 1.85
N PHE A 4 16.31 -2.33 2.86
CA PHE A 4 16.22 -1.43 4.00
C PHE A 4 16.42 0.03 3.55
N THR A 5 17.40 0.29 2.72
CA THR A 5 17.70 1.64 2.20
C THR A 5 16.56 2.12 1.28
N LEU A 6 16.05 1.23 0.44
CA LEU A 6 14.94 1.55 -0.46
C LEU A 6 13.67 1.90 0.31
N LYS A 7 13.33 1.09 1.30
CA LYS A 7 12.15 1.33 2.15
C LYS A 7 12.26 2.67 2.85
N ARG A 8 13.42 2.98 3.40
CA ARG A 8 13.69 4.25 4.07
C ARG A 8 13.56 5.43 3.11
N PHE A 9 14.06 5.27 1.89
CA PHE A 9 13.94 6.31 0.85
C PHE A 9 12.46 6.58 0.51
N VAL A 10 11.66 5.53 0.36
CA VAL A 10 10.22 5.66 0.06
C VAL A 10 9.49 6.31 1.22
N LEU A 11 9.80 5.94 2.46
CA LEU A 11 9.18 6.56 3.64
C LEU A 11 9.56 8.04 3.76
N ASP A 12 10.80 8.41 3.45
CA ASP A 12 11.22 9.81 3.40
C ASP A 12 10.41 10.59 2.36
N PHE A 13 10.20 9.98 1.19
CA PHE A 13 9.40 10.58 0.12
C PHE A 13 7.94 10.78 0.58
N LEU A 14 7.32 9.76 1.14
CA LEU A 14 5.93 9.84 1.62
C LEU A 14 5.77 10.90 2.68
N GLU A 15 6.65 10.92 3.67
CA GLU A 15 6.61 11.91 4.75
C GLU A 15 6.75 13.32 4.20
N SER A 16 7.69 13.53 3.27
CA SER A 16 7.89 14.81 2.62
C SER A 16 6.66 15.27 1.83
N GLU A 17 6.07 14.36 1.06
CA GLU A 17 4.87 14.69 0.27
C GLU A 17 3.65 14.97 1.16
N PHE A 18 3.46 14.21 2.23
CA PHE A 18 2.36 14.45 3.16
C PHE A 18 2.48 15.83 3.85
N LYS A 19 3.70 16.27 4.16
CA LYS A 19 3.93 17.57 4.78
C LYS A 19 3.61 18.76 3.88
N LYS A 20 3.50 18.53 2.57
CA LYS A 20 3.16 19.59 1.60
C LYS A 20 1.67 19.91 1.55
N THR A 21 0.82 19.04 2.08
CA THR A 21 -0.62 19.22 2.04
C THR A 21 -1.16 19.71 3.37
N HIS A 22 -2.15 20.59 3.31
CA HIS A 22 -2.84 21.08 4.51
C HIS A 22 -3.88 20.10 5.06
N ARG A 23 -4.12 18.97 4.39
CA ARG A 23 -4.99 17.89 4.87
C ARG A 23 -4.34 17.03 5.95
N ILE A 24 -3.02 17.10 6.04
CA ILE A 24 -2.23 16.31 6.99
C ILE A 24 -1.83 17.19 8.15
N LEU A 25 -2.23 16.79 9.34
CA LEU A 25 -1.86 17.45 10.57
C LEU A 25 -0.48 17.02 11.04
N GLN A 26 -0.18 15.71 10.93
CA GLN A 26 1.04 15.13 11.45
C GLN A 26 1.36 13.82 10.75
N ALA A 27 2.65 13.53 10.57
CA ALA A 27 3.15 12.25 10.09
C ALA A 27 4.28 11.79 11.00
N VAL A 28 4.16 10.60 11.60
CA VAL A 28 5.11 10.05 12.57
C VAL A 28 5.63 8.71 12.09
N ARG A 29 6.97 8.57 12.06
CA ARG A 29 7.66 7.36 11.65
C ARG A 29 7.70 6.36 12.80
N GLU A 30 7.59 5.07 12.43
CA GLU A 30 7.80 3.95 13.35
C GLU A 30 6.94 4.04 14.64
N ASN A 31 5.69 4.42 14.48
CA ASN A 31 4.76 4.49 15.57
C ASN A 31 4.05 3.14 15.76
N GLY A 32 4.50 2.38 16.74
CA GLY A 32 4.01 1.02 16.96
C GLY A 32 4.59 0.05 15.93
N ASP A 33 3.72 -0.72 15.25
CA ASP A 33 4.12 -1.72 14.27
C ASP A 33 4.02 -1.23 12.82
N ASN A 34 3.55 -0.02 12.60
CA ASN A 34 3.49 0.57 11.26
C ASN A 34 4.79 1.29 10.90
N ASP A 35 4.98 1.54 9.62
CA ASP A 35 6.15 2.26 9.12
C ASP A 35 5.96 3.77 9.20
N LEU A 36 4.72 4.23 9.02
CA LEU A 36 4.37 5.63 9.06
C LEU A 36 2.92 5.76 9.50
N GLN A 37 2.65 6.64 10.45
CA GLN A 37 1.28 6.95 10.86
C GLN A 37 0.99 8.41 10.55
N VAL A 38 -0.15 8.64 9.90
CA VAL A 38 -0.56 9.97 9.45
C VAL A 38 -1.86 10.34 10.16
N GLU A 39 -1.90 11.54 10.70
CA GLU A 39 -3.11 12.14 11.24
C GLU A 39 -3.63 13.21 10.28
N LEU A 40 -4.89 13.08 9.89
CA LEU A 40 -5.56 14.01 9.01
C LEU A 40 -6.22 15.13 9.81
N THR A 41 -6.41 16.28 9.19
CA THR A 41 -7.08 17.43 9.83
C THR A 41 -8.54 17.15 10.20
N ASN A 42 -9.16 16.12 9.59
CA ASN A 42 -10.52 15.68 9.95
C ASN A 42 -10.55 14.72 11.15
N GLY A 43 -9.40 14.46 11.78
CA GLY A 43 -9.28 13.58 12.94
C GLY A 43 -9.04 12.11 12.60
N LYS A 44 -9.06 11.72 11.34
CA LYS A 44 -8.77 10.34 10.94
C LYS A 44 -7.28 10.06 11.01
N HIS A 45 -6.94 8.81 11.36
CA HIS A 45 -5.56 8.34 11.44
C HIS A 45 -5.36 7.18 10.47
N ILE A 46 -4.22 7.15 9.80
CA ILE A 46 -3.87 6.12 8.81
C ILE A 46 -2.55 5.48 9.20
N ALA A 47 -2.52 4.16 9.32
CA ALA A 47 -1.32 3.36 9.49
C ALA A 47 -0.84 2.88 8.12
N ILE A 48 0.37 3.22 7.73
CA ILE A 48 0.95 2.90 6.44
C ILE A 48 2.04 1.86 6.59
N TYR A 49 1.98 0.82 5.76
CA TYR A 49 2.96 -0.26 5.70
C TYR A 49 3.55 -0.33 4.30
N VAL A 50 4.86 -0.22 4.21
CA VAL A 50 5.59 -0.43 2.95
C VAL A 50 6.04 -1.88 2.90
N ILE A 51 5.53 -2.64 1.94
CA ILE A 51 5.72 -4.08 1.84
C ILE A 51 6.81 -4.35 0.79
N ASN A 52 7.94 -4.85 1.22
CA ASN A 52 9.07 -5.21 0.34
C ASN A 52 9.45 -6.70 0.43
N ARG A 53 8.60 -7.50 1.04
CA ARG A 53 8.71 -8.96 1.11
C ARG A 53 7.32 -9.58 1.19
N ALA A 54 7.22 -10.87 0.90
CA ALA A 54 5.96 -11.58 1.05
C ALA A 54 5.47 -11.50 2.50
N ILE A 55 4.17 -11.24 2.66
CA ILE A 55 3.52 -11.16 3.96
C ILE A 55 2.46 -12.28 4.03
N ARG A 56 2.31 -12.90 5.18
CA ARG A 56 1.37 -14.01 5.34
C ARG A 56 -0.06 -13.49 5.43
N VAL A 57 -1.00 -14.21 4.81
CA VAL A 57 -2.42 -13.83 4.83
C VAL A 57 -2.95 -13.61 6.26
N PRO A 58 -2.68 -14.51 7.25
CA PRO A 58 -3.12 -14.26 8.62
C PRO A 58 -2.57 -12.97 9.22
N GLU A 59 -1.32 -12.61 8.89
CA GLU A 59 -0.70 -11.37 9.34
C GLU A 59 -1.41 -10.14 8.78
N ILE A 60 -1.79 -10.17 7.50
CA ILE A 60 -2.55 -9.09 6.86
C ILE A 60 -3.88 -8.88 7.59
N ASN A 61 -4.61 -9.96 7.80
CA ASN A 61 -5.92 -9.90 8.46
C ASN A 61 -5.80 -9.40 9.89
N GLU A 62 -4.79 -9.83 10.61
CA GLU A 62 -4.53 -9.44 11.99
C GLU A 62 -4.18 -7.95 12.10
N LEU A 63 -3.32 -7.45 11.21
CA LEU A 63 -2.98 -6.03 11.16
C LEU A 63 -4.21 -5.17 10.89
N LEU A 64 -4.99 -5.54 9.89
CA LEU A 64 -6.19 -4.79 9.51
C LEU A 64 -7.23 -4.79 10.62
N GLU A 65 -7.48 -5.94 11.23
CA GLU A 65 -8.43 -6.06 12.34
C GLU A 65 -7.99 -5.23 13.54
N ARG A 66 -6.73 -5.35 13.94
CA ARG A 66 -6.18 -4.60 15.07
C ARG A 66 -6.25 -3.09 14.85
N ASN A 67 -5.86 -2.64 13.66
CA ASN A 67 -5.92 -1.22 13.33
C ASN A 67 -7.36 -0.70 13.35
N THR A 68 -8.29 -1.47 12.80
CA THR A 68 -9.71 -1.10 12.81
C THR A 68 -10.25 -0.96 14.24
N HIS A 69 -9.90 -1.87 15.14
CA HIS A 69 -10.29 -1.76 16.56
C HIS A 69 -9.71 -0.52 17.25
N ARG A 70 -8.57 -0.03 16.76
CA ARG A 70 -7.93 1.19 17.24
C ARG A 70 -8.37 2.44 16.50
N HIS A 71 -9.36 2.33 15.62
CA HIS A 71 -9.83 3.41 14.76
C HIS A 71 -8.77 3.94 13.81
N LEU A 72 -7.87 3.06 13.37
CA LEU A 72 -6.86 3.35 12.35
C LEU A 72 -7.30 2.79 11.01
N TYR A 73 -7.23 3.60 9.98
CA TYR A 73 -7.29 3.12 8.60
C TYR A 73 -5.96 2.49 8.24
N THR A 74 -5.96 1.49 7.39
CA THR A 74 -4.75 0.77 6.97
C THR A 74 -4.49 0.97 5.50
N LEU A 75 -3.24 1.26 5.17
CA LEU A 75 -2.78 1.41 3.78
C LEU A 75 -1.51 0.60 3.58
N PHE A 76 -1.54 -0.30 2.60
CA PHE A 76 -0.38 -1.08 2.19
C PHE A 76 0.14 -0.53 0.86
N ILE A 77 1.44 -0.32 0.76
CA ILE A 77 2.12 0.09 -0.47
C ILE A 77 3.20 -0.95 -0.76
N LEU A 78 3.05 -1.65 -1.89
CA LEU A 78 3.92 -2.74 -2.27
C LEU A 78 5.13 -2.23 -3.05
N ASP A 79 6.30 -2.82 -2.83
CA ASP A 79 7.45 -2.62 -3.71
C ASP A 79 7.08 -3.12 -5.12
N GLY A 80 7.17 -2.22 -6.09
CA GLY A 80 6.76 -2.50 -7.48
C GLY A 80 7.56 -3.63 -8.13
N ARG A 81 8.76 -3.95 -7.62
CA ARG A 81 9.55 -5.09 -8.10
C ARG A 81 8.87 -6.44 -7.80
N MET A 82 7.99 -6.47 -6.81
CA MET A 82 7.22 -7.65 -6.44
C MET A 82 5.91 -7.76 -7.21
N ALA A 83 5.47 -6.68 -7.85
CA ALA A 83 4.22 -6.68 -8.60
C ALA A 83 4.38 -7.46 -9.92
N PRO A 84 3.35 -8.21 -10.34
CA PRO A 84 3.37 -8.81 -11.68
C PRO A 84 3.39 -7.72 -12.75
N GLY A 85 3.90 -8.04 -13.93
CA GLY A 85 4.04 -7.08 -15.02
C GLY A 85 2.70 -6.59 -15.55
N ASP A 86 2.66 -5.31 -15.96
CA ASP A 86 1.50 -4.72 -16.60
C ASP A 86 1.16 -5.47 -17.89
N GLY A 87 -0.11 -5.81 -18.08
CA GLY A 87 -0.56 -6.55 -19.24
C GLY A 87 -0.31 -8.05 -19.19
N SER A 88 0.28 -8.57 -18.12
CA SER A 88 0.57 -10.00 -17.98
C SER A 88 -0.66 -10.79 -17.53
N LEU A 89 -0.60 -12.10 -17.73
CA LEU A 89 -1.58 -13.06 -17.21
C LEU A 89 -0.83 -13.96 -16.24
N VAL A 90 -1.18 -13.93 -14.96
CA VAL A 90 -0.43 -14.59 -13.90
C VAL A 90 -1.34 -15.26 -12.88
N GLU A 91 -0.78 -16.17 -12.10
CA GLU A 91 -1.38 -16.68 -10.88
C GLU A 91 -0.71 -15.96 -9.69
N PRO A 92 -1.33 -14.89 -9.16
CA PRO A 92 -0.70 -14.15 -8.07
C PRO A 92 -0.74 -14.96 -6.78
N PRO A 93 0.24 -14.79 -5.88
CA PRO A 93 0.22 -15.46 -4.59
C PRO A 93 -0.96 -15.01 -3.74
N ALA A 94 -1.40 -15.87 -2.83
CA ALA A 94 -2.59 -15.62 -2.01
C ALA A 94 -2.51 -14.31 -1.22
N TRP A 95 -1.33 -13.96 -0.69
CA TRP A 95 -1.16 -12.72 0.08
C TRP A 95 -1.39 -11.49 -0.78
N MET A 96 -0.98 -11.52 -2.05
CA MET A 96 -1.18 -10.39 -2.96
C MET A 96 -2.67 -10.24 -3.33
N VAL A 97 -3.35 -11.35 -3.58
CA VAL A 97 -4.80 -11.35 -3.81
C VAL A 97 -5.54 -10.80 -2.60
N THR A 98 -5.12 -11.17 -1.40
CA THR A 98 -5.70 -10.68 -0.15
C THR A 98 -5.55 -9.17 -0.02
N LEU A 99 -4.35 -8.63 -0.26
CA LEU A 99 -4.13 -7.19 -0.23
C LEU A 99 -5.02 -6.46 -1.24
N HIS A 100 -5.12 -7.00 -2.45
CA HIS A 100 -5.94 -6.41 -3.51
C HIS A 100 -7.42 -6.40 -3.13
N THR A 101 -7.92 -7.51 -2.60
CA THR A 101 -9.33 -7.65 -2.22
C THR A 101 -9.69 -6.71 -1.07
N LEU A 102 -8.83 -6.64 -0.05
CA LEU A 102 -9.07 -5.80 1.13
C LEU A 102 -8.99 -4.30 0.82
N ALA A 103 -8.28 -3.94 -0.25
CA ALA A 103 -8.15 -2.56 -0.70
C ALA A 103 -9.14 -2.21 -1.82
N HIS A 104 -10.31 -2.84 -1.85
CA HIS A 104 -11.35 -2.61 -2.86
C HIS A 104 -10.86 -2.77 -4.30
N HIS A 105 -10.15 -3.88 -4.55
CA HIS A 105 -9.65 -4.28 -5.87
C HIS A 105 -8.59 -3.33 -6.46
N ARG A 106 -7.82 -2.69 -5.60
CA ARG A 106 -6.61 -1.97 -6.02
C ARG A 106 -5.50 -2.24 -5.03
N LEU A 107 -4.32 -2.49 -5.54
CA LEU A 107 -3.12 -2.70 -4.76
C LEU A 107 -2.15 -1.62 -5.17
N TYR A 108 -1.83 -0.70 -4.26
CA TYR A 108 -0.85 0.32 -4.56
C TYR A 108 0.55 -0.27 -4.55
N ALA A 109 1.34 0.10 -5.55
CA ALA A 109 2.74 -0.25 -5.60
C ALA A 109 3.56 0.99 -5.95
N TYR A 110 4.80 1.02 -5.51
CA TYR A 110 5.72 2.10 -5.82
C TYR A 110 6.85 1.60 -6.70
N TRP A 111 7.32 2.48 -7.56
CA TRP A 111 8.52 2.26 -8.36
C TRP A 111 9.47 3.43 -8.18
N LEU A 112 10.75 3.14 -8.22
CA LEU A 112 11.79 4.14 -8.18
C LEU A 112 12.30 4.35 -9.59
N ASP A 113 12.14 5.58 -10.10
CA ASP A 113 12.66 5.99 -11.39
C ASP A 113 13.68 7.11 -11.16
N GLY A 114 14.96 6.74 -11.20
CA GLY A 114 16.01 7.65 -10.77
C GLY A 114 15.86 8.00 -9.30
N ARG A 115 15.55 9.27 -9.00
CA ARG A 115 15.30 9.74 -7.64
C ARG A 115 13.82 9.98 -7.35
N GLU A 116 12.97 9.68 -8.31
CA GLU A 116 11.55 9.92 -8.20
C GLU A 116 10.83 8.65 -7.79
N VAL A 117 9.91 8.77 -6.83
CA VAL A 117 9.02 7.69 -6.42
C VAL A 117 7.69 7.88 -7.14
N THR A 118 7.25 6.85 -7.83
CA THR A 118 5.96 6.82 -8.52
C THR A 118 5.09 5.76 -7.87
N ILE A 119 3.85 6.10 -7.55
CA ILE A 119 2.87 5.18 -6.98
C ILE A 119 1.75 4.99 -8.00
N ARG A 120 1.42 3.72 -8.27
CA ARG A 120 0.33 3.36 -9.20
C ARG A 120 -0.50 2.25 -8.60
N PRO A 121 -1.82 2.23 -8.84
CA PRO A 121 -2.62 1.07 -8.48
C PRO A 121 -2.33 -0.07 -9.45
N VAL A 122 -2.27 -1.28 -8.91
CA VAL A 122 -2.16 -2.52 -9.67
C VAL A 122 -3.50 -3.24 -9.53
N HIS A 123 -4.15 -3.53 -10.66
CA HIS A 123 -5.42 -4.21 -10.69
C HIS A 123 -5.22 -5.66 -11.12
N LEU A 124 -5.71 -6.59 -10.30
CA LEU A 124 -5.80 -8.00 -10.64
C LEU A 124 -7.22 -8.22 -11.16
N GLY A 125 -7.35 -8.35 -12.46
CA GLY A 125 -8.65 -8.40 -13.12
C GLY A 125 -9.32 -9.76 -13.04
N TRP A 126 -10.15 -10.05 -14.03
CA TRP A 126 -10.94 -11.26 -14.08
C TRP A 126 -10.07 -12.51 -14.15
N ARG A 127 -10.59 -13.61 -13.59
CA ARG A 127 -9.96 -14.91 -13.68
C ARG A 127 -10.04 -15.42 -15.11
N TRP A 128 -8.89 -15.87 -15.61
CA TRP A 128 -8.79 -16.64 -16.83
C TRP A 128 -8.46 -18.07 -16.41
N GLY A 129 -9.41 -18.99 -16.54
CA GLY A 129 -9.26 -20.32 -15.97
C GLY A 129 -9.42 -20.30 -14.45
N VAL A 130 -8.81 -21.25 -13.74
CA VAL A 130 -9.06 -21.46 -12.31
C VAL A 130 -8.31 -20.45 -11.42
N HIS A 131 -7.09 -20.06 -11.81
CA HIS A 131 -6.22 -19.28 -10.91
C HIS A 131 -5.57 -18.06 -11.55
N GLN A 132 -5.67 -17.90 -12.86
CA GLN A 132 -4.99 -16.82 -13.57
C GLN A 132 -5.79 -15.54 -13.55
N ARG A 133 -5.08 -14.42 -13.45
CA ARG A 133 -5.66 -13.07 -13.50
C ARG A 133 -4.88 -12.18 -14.46
N GLY A 134 -5.60 -11.37 -15.21
CA GLY A 134 -5.00 -10.31 -16.01
C GLY A 134 -4.56 -9.16 -15.11
N VAL A 135 -3.40 -8.60 -15.39
CA VAL A 135 -2.81 -7.51 -14.60
C VAL A 135 -2.86 -6.22 -15.38
N ALA A 136 -3.36 -5.16 -14.75
CA ALA A 136 -3.38 -3.83 -15.34
C ALA A 136 -2.94 -2.79 -14.31
N TYR A 137 -2.01 -1.92 -14.70
CA TYR A 137 -1.62 -0.79 -13.86
C TYR A 137 -2.51 0.41 -14.17
N GLY A 138 -2.94 1.10 -13.13
CA GLY A 138 -3.59 2.38 -13.27
C GLY A 138 -2.58 3.50 -13.48
N THR A 139 -3.07 4.72 -13.63
CA THR A 139 -2.22 5.90 -13.76
C THR A 139 -1.56 6.25 -12.43
N ARG A 140 -0.49 7.02 -12.49
CA ARG A 140 0.20 7.55 -11.32
C ARG A 140 -0.79 8.24 -10.38
N VAL A 141 -0.67 7.95 -9.09
CA VAL A 141 -1.53 8.51 -8.03
C VAL A 141 -0.72 9.48 -7.19
N ASP A 142 -1.29 10.65 -6.92
CA ASP A 142 -0.75 11.58 -5.92
C ASP A 142 -0.97 10.98 -4.52
N VAL A 143 -0.03 11.20 -3.61
CA VAL A 143 -0.13 10.65 -2.24
C VAL A 143 -1.39 11.10 -1.51
N ASN A 144 -1.94 12.27 -1.85
CA ASN A 144 -3.16 12.79 -1.26
C ASN A 144 -4.41 12.06 -1.75
N ASN A 145 -4.31 11.26 -2.82
CA ASN A 145 -5.40 10.49 -3.40
C ASN A 145 -5.30 9.00 -3.07
N LEU A 146 -4.34 8.60 -2.26
CA LEU A 146 -4.26 7.24 -1.75
C LEU A 146 -5.44 6.99 -0.81
N ARG A 147 -6.07 5.82 -0.94
CA ARG A 147 -7.21 5.43 -0.11
C ARG A 147 -6.81 4.33 0.86
N ALA A 148 -6.92 4.64 2.13
CA ALA A 148 -6.75 3.67 3.20
C ALA A 148 -8.09 3.02 3.54
N GLU A 149 -8.03 1.81 4.07
CA GLU A 149 -9.21 0.98 4.31
C GLU A 149 -9.39 0.65 5.78
N MET A 150 -10.63 0.39 6.15
CA MET A 150 -11.00 -0.08 7.47
C MET A 150 -11.87 -1.32 7.30
N MET A 151 -11.63 -2.33 8.13
CA MET A 151 -12.41 -3.56 8.10
C MET A 151 -13.86 -3.27 8.54
N VAL A 152 -14.82 -3.83 7.84
CA VAL A 152 -16.23 -3.76 8.21
C VAL A 152 -16.56 -5.01 9.03
N PHE A 153 -17.13 -4.81 10.19
CA PHE A 153 -17.56 -5.89 11.07
C PHE A 153 -19.06 -6.13 10.99
#